data_92e20434ad9c4fdf5b71e68d51889321
#
_entry.id   92e20434ad9c4fdf5b71e68d51889321
#
_cell.length_a   1.000
_cell.length_b   1.000
_cell.length_c   1.000
_cell.angle_alpha   90.00
_cell.angle_beta   90.00
_cell.angle_gamma   90.00
#
_symmetry.space_group_name_H-M   'P 1'
#
loop_
_entity.id
_entity.type
_entity.pdbx_description
1 polymer ?
#
loop_
_entity_poly.entity_id
_entity_poly.type
_entity_poly.pdbx_seq_one_letter_code
_entity_poly.pdbx_strand_id
1 'polypeptide(L)'
;MRVSSNVTYNDFIKNLNRNAVKVQKTLNQLSSLQEVSQSSDNPLLVSKIINLNVSLGKNATYAQEIKDSISWSNTQDGALESVSSSMNRIRTLMQASGTATAGKEEIKANKNEIQQELRSVVAALNTNFDGRYVFAGQATDKAPYEVIEDDNGEVIGIQYNGTSDDLPREIADGVTVNLVTDGSKMMAAGEEKLDTFVKDLMAALNEGEDGNKDQLSGSLMERIDKLSSNFVDNRTHIGAVANRLKAAEARNETEKLSMTQSLSERQDVDVAEKYMEYQNQMLAYKTTMAMGTQIMQTTILDYVR
;
A
#
# COMPACT_ATOMS: atom_id res chain seq x y z
N MET A 1 -8.91 53.90 55.51
CA MET A 1 -8.13 52.66 55.73
C MET A 1 -8.86 51.37 55.43
N ARG A 2 -10.17 51.20 55.77
CA ARG A 2 -10.93 49.95 55.47
C ARG A 2 -11.06 49.60 53.99
N VAL A 3 -11.14 50.57 53.07
CA VAL A 3 -11.24 50.32 51.63
C VAL A 3 -9.89 49.83 51.09
N SER A 4 -8.75 50.33 51.59
CA SER A 4 -7.40 49.92 51.20
C SER A 4 -7.10 48.45 51.59
N SER A 5 -7.48 47.99 52.77
CA SER A 5 -7.22 46.62 53.24
C SER A 5 -8.09 45.60 52.47
N ASN A 6 -9.34 45.92 52.15
CA ASN A 6 -10.19 45.05 51.33
C ASN A 6 -9.67 44.90 49.87
N VAL A 7 -9.13 45.96 49.32
CA VAL A 7 -8.51 45.92 47.96
C VAL A 7 -7.27 45.05 48.01
N THR A 8 -6.39 45.25 48.98
CA THR A 8 -5.16 44.45 49.13
C THR A 8 -5.45 42.95 49.36
N TYR A 9 -6.48 42.66 50.13
CA TYR A 9 -6.91 41.27 50.36
C TYR A 9 -7.46 40.63 49.06
N ASN A 10 -8.33 41.32 48.32
CA ASN A 10 -8.89 40.84 47.05
C ASN A 10 -7.79 40.62 46.01
N ASP A 11 -6.81 41.51 45.93
CA ASP A 11 -5.69 41.38 45.01
C ASP A 11 -4.76 40.21 45.41
N PHE A 12 -4.56 39.98 46.70
CA PHE A 12 -3.86 38.83 47.22
C PHE A 12 -4.57 37.51 46.81
N ILE A 13 -5.88 37.38 47.03
CA ILE A 13 -6.66 36.19 46.64
C ILE A 13 -6.61 35.98 45.13
N LYS A 14 -6.76 37.04 44.34
CA LYS A 14 -6.62 36.94 42.86
C LYS A 14 -5.25 36.42 42.44
N ASN A 15 -4.17 36.94 43.05
CA ASN A 15 -2.80 36.51 42.76
C ASN A 15 -2.55 35.05 43.21
N LEU A 16 -3.05 34.66 44.36
CA LEU A 16 -2.98 33.30 44.89
C LEU A 16 -3.66 32.33 43.94
N ASN A 17 -4.90 32.63 43.54
CA ASN A 17 -5.66 31.79 42.59
C ASN A 17 -4.94 31.71 41.22
N ARG A 18 -4.39 32.84 40.74
CA ARG A 18 -3.63 32.86 39.49
C ARG A 18 -2.39 31.97 39.57
N ASN A 19 -1.66 32.00 40.68
CA ASN A 19 -0.48 31.15 40.89
C ASN A 19 -0.88 29.69 41.03
N ALA A 20 -1.98 29.37 41.74
CA ALA A 20 -2.52 28.00 41.83
C ALA A 20 -2.88 27.44 40.45
N VAL A 21 -3.57 28.21 39.61
CA VAL A 21 -3.93 27.81 38.24
C VAL A 21 -2.69 27.55 37.37
N LYS A 22 -1.64 28.40 37.50
CA LYS A 22 -0.39 28.18 36.77
C LYS A 22 0.29 26.87 37.19
N VAL A 23 0.45 26.65 38.51
CA VAL A 23 1.04 25.40 39.03
C VAL A 23 0.28 24.20 38.55
N GLN A 24 -1.07 24.23 38.57
CA GLN A 24 -1.92 23.12 38.10
C GLN A 24 -1.72 22.90 36.60
N LYS A 25 -1.67 23.96 35.79
CA LYS A 25 -1.46 23.86 34.35
C LYS A 25 -0.12 23.21 34.02
N THR A 26 0.98 23.69 34.64
CA THR A 26 2.33 23.14 34.39
C THR A 26 2.42 21.68 34.90
N LEU A 27 1.74 21.35 35.99
CA LEU A 27 1.65 19.97 36.49
C LEU A 27 0.91 19.06 35.48
N ASN A 28 -0.18 19.54 34.89
CA ASN A 28 -0.92 18.82 33.86
C ASN A 28 -0.05 18.60 32.62
N GLN A 29 0.68 19.62 32.17
CA GLN A 29 1.61 19.52 31.03
C GLN A 29 2.72 18.49 31.31
N LEU A 30 3.32 18.48 32.50
CA LEU A 30 4.32 17.48 32.92
C LEU A 30 3.74 16.07 33.01
N SER A 31 2.49 15.94 33.49
CA SER A 31 1.83 14.62 33.62
C SER A 31 1.41 14.03 32.27
N SER A 32 0.99 14.88 31.34
CA SER A 32 0.58 14.45 30.00
C SER A 32 1.74 14.38 29.00
N LEU A 33 2.89 15.00 29.34
CA LEU A 33 4.03 15.24 28.45
C LEU A 33 3.64 16.04 27.18
N GLN A 34 2.54 16.79 27.23
CA GLN A 34 2.02 17.57 26.11
C GLN A 34 1.97 19.06 26.46
N GLU A 35 2.42 19.91 25.52
CA GLU A 35 2.42 21.38 25.68
C GLU A 35 0.99 21.93 25.79
N VAL A 36 0.04 21.33 25.10
CA VAL A 36 -1.38 21.71 25.14
C VAL A 36 -2.27 20.50 25.42
N SER A 37 -3.08 20.60 26.47
CA SER A 37 -4.06 19.58 26.87
C SER A 37 -5.49 19.97 26.48
N GLN A 38 -5.76 21.25 26.27
CA GLN A 38 -7.08 21.78 25.91
C GLN A 38 -6.99 22.73 24.74
N SER A 39 -8.01 22.71 23.87
CA SER A 39 -8.11 23.60 22.71
C SER A 39 -8.14 25.09 23.10
N SER A 40 -8.60 25.40 24.31
CA SER A 40 -8.63 26.76 24.86
C SER A 40 -7.24 27.34 25.20
N ASP A 41 -6.24 26.48 25.40
CA ASP A 41 -4.88 26.92 25.79
C ASP A 41 -4.14 27.61 24.65
N ASN A 42 -4.19 27.00 23.47
CA ASN A 42 -3.63 27.54 22.23
C ASN A 42 -4.36 26.99 21.00
N PRO A 43 -5.47 27.63 20.55
CA PRO A 43 -6.29 27.13 19.45
C PRO A 43 -5.52 26.96 18.15
N LEU A 44 -4.55 27.84 17.86
CA LEU A 44 -3.76 27.76 16.64
C LEU A 44 -2.81 26.55 16.65
N LEU A 45 -2.16 26.29 17.78
CA LEU A 45 -1.26 25.14 17.95
C LEU A 45 -2.05 23.83 17.90
N VAL A 46 -3.19 23.74 18.58
CA VAL A 46 -4.08 22.57 18.57
C VAL A 46 -4.57 22.28 17.15
N SER A 47 -4.98 23.33 16.39
CA SER A 47 -5.38 23.15 14.99
C SER A 47 -4.26 22.55 14.13
N LYS A 48 -3.01 23.01 14.32
CA LYS A 48 -1.84 22.44 13.61
C LYS A 48 -1.57 20.98 13.99
N ILE A 49 -1.67 20.65 15.28
CA ILE A 49 -1.51 19.27 15.78
C ILE A 49 -2.58 18.36 15.19
N ILE A 50 -3.85 18.80 15.17
CA ILE A 50 -4.96 18.02 14.57
C ILE A 50 -4.69 17.79 13.08
N ASN A 51 -4.30 18.82 12.33
CA ASN A 51 -4.01 18.68 10.91
C ASN A 51 -2.84 17.74 10.64
N LEU A 52 -1.78 17.76 11.47
CA LEU A 52 -0.67 16.82 11.35
C LEU A 52 -1.12 15.38 11.66
N ASN A 53 -1.95 15.18 12.68
CA ASN A 53 -2.49 13.86 13.00
C ASN A 53 -3.38 13.32 11.86
N VAL A 54 -4.20 14.16 11.24
CA VAL A 54 -5.00 13.78 10.07
C VAL A 54 -4.09 13.42 8.89
N SER A 55 -3.03 14.19 8.65
CA SER A 55 -2.06 13.91 7.58
C SER A 55 -1.29 12.61 7.84
N LEU A 56 -0.89 12.34 9.09
CA LEU A 56 -0.26 11.07 9.49
C LEU A 56 -1.21 9.88 9.30
N GLY A 57 -2.50 10.05 9.62
CA GLY A 57 -3.52 9.03 9.38
C GLY A 57 -3.67 8.71 7.89
N LYS A 58 -3.75 9.73 7.02
CA LYS A 58 -3.78 9.54 5.57
C LYS A 58 -2.50 8.85 5.05
N ASN A 59 -1.33 9.32 5.51
CA ASN A 59 -0.05 8.74 5.13
C ASN A 59 0.04 7.24 5.51
N ALA A 60 -0.47 6.84 6.67
CA ALA A 60 -0.53 5.45 7.10
C ALA A 60 -1.46 4.61 6.19
N THR A 61 -2.58 5.17 5.73
CA THR A 61 -3.48 4.52 4.77
C THR A 61 -2.77 4.30 3.42
N TYR A 62 -2.11 5.34 2.90
CA TYR A 62 -1.35 5.22 1.65
C TYR A 62 -0.19 4.24 1.77
N ALA A 63 0.51 4.18 2.93
CA ALA A 63 1.55 3.19 3.17
C ALA A 63 1.03 1.75 3.02
N GLN A 64 -0.16 1.46 3.54
CA GLN A 64 -0.78 0.15 3.41
C GLN A 64 -1.17 -0.14 1.96
N GLU A 65 -1.83 0.80 1.27
CA GLU A 65 -2.20 0.66 -0.14
C GLU A 65 -0.99 0.43 -1.05
N ILE A 66 0.11 1.13 -0.81
CA ILE A 66 1.37 0.95 -1.55
C ILE A 66 1.93 -0.45 -1.30
N LYS A 67 1.98 -0.90 -0.06
CA LYS A 67 2.51 -2.21 0.33
C LYS A 67 1.70 -3.36 -0.28
N ASP A 68 0.37 -3.24 -0.24
CA ASP A 68 -0.54 -4.22 -0.85
C ASP A 68 -0.36 -4.25 -2.37
N SER A 69 -0.17 -3.07 -3.00
CA SER A 69 0.08 -2.94 -4.43
C SER A 69 1.43 -3.53 -4.86
N ILE A 70 2.47 -3.40 -4.04
CA ILE A 70 3.77 -4.05 -4.27
C ILE A 70 3.62 -5.57 -4.19
N SER A 71 2.92 -6.08 -3.18
CA SER A 71 2.67 -7.52 -3.02
C SER A 71 1.87 -8.09 -4.18
N TRP A 72 0.87 -7.35 -4.64
CA TRP A 72 0.10 -7.66 -5.85
C TRP A 72 1.01 -7.77 -7.09
N SER A 73 1.85 -6.76 -7.33
CA SER A 73 2.77 -6.74 -8.47
C SER A 73 3.80 -7.88 -8.41
N ASN A 74 4.29 -8.24 -7.22
CA ASN A 74 5.19 -9.37 -7.05
C ASN A 74 4.50 -10.71 -7.35
N THR A 75 3.23 -10.85 -6.98
CA THR A 75 2.42 -12.04 -7.31
C THR A 75 2.21 -12.16 -8.81
N GLN A 76 1.94 -11.03 -9.49
CA GLN A 76 1.84 -10.99 -10.95
C GLN A 76 3.15 -11.38 -11.65
N ASP A 77 4.29 -10.88 -11.15
CA ASP A 77 5.62 -11.21 -11.70
C ASP A 77 5.90 -12.72 -11.59
N GLY A 78 5.63 -13.33 -10.42
CA GLY A 78 5.77 -14.77 -10.22
C GLY A 78 4.84 -15.62 -11.09
N ALA A 79 3.60 -15.16 -11.30
CA ALA A 79 2.68 -15.81 -12.22
C ALA A 79 3.17 -15.79 -13.68
N LEU A 80 3.64 -14.62 -14.14
CA LEU A 80 4.18 -14.48 -15.51
C LEU A 80 5.53 -15.21 -15.70
N GLU A 81 6.31 -15.38 -14.64
CA GLU A 81 7.50 -16.25 -14.68
C GLU A 81 7.12 -17.70 -14.94
N SER A 82 6.07 -18.19 -14.26
CA SER A 82 5.53 -19.54 -14.48
C SER A 82 5.00 -19.69 -15.91
N VAL A 83 4.24 -18.70 -16.41
CA VAL A 83 3.76 -18.66 -17.79
C VAL A 83 4.92 -18.73 -18.79
N SER A 84 5.96 -17.91 -18.59
CA SER A 84 7.14 -17.89 -19.46
C SER A 84 7.87 -19.24 -19.48
N SER A 85 7.94 -19.91 -18.35
CA SER A 85 8.54 -21.26 -18.24
C SER A 85 7.72 -22.29 -19.02
N SER A 86 6.39 -22.32 -18.88
CA SER A 86 5.50 -23.20 -19.62
C SER A 86 5.52 -22.90 -21.13
N MET A 87 5.54 -21.63 -21.54
CA MET A 87 5.65 -21.24 -22.96
C MET A 87 6.97 -21.72 -23.58
N ASN A 88 8.09 -21.61 -22.85
CA ASN A 88 9.37 -22.15 -23.30
C ASN A 88 9.35 -23.68 -23.40
N ARG A 89 8.65 -24.39 -22.50
CA ARG A 89 8.46 -25.83 -22.58
C ARG A 89 7.63 -26.22 -23.79
N ILE A 90 6.51 -25.54 -24.05
CA ILE A 90 5.67 -25.71 -25.24
C ILE A 90 6.51 -25.51 -26.50
N ARG A 91 7.30 -24.44 -26.56
CA ARG A 91 8.22 -24.17 -27.68
C ARG A 91 9.18 -25.34 -27.95
N THR A 92 9.78 -25.90 -26.92
CA THR A 92 10.70 -27.05 -27.03
C THR A 92 9.98 -28.29 -27.56
N LEU A 93 8.77 -28.58 -27.06
CA LEU A 93 7.96 -29.71 -27.50
C LEU A 93 7.47 -29.54 -28.95
N MET A 94 7.10 -28.34 -29.37
CA MET A 94 6.77 -28.00 -30.75
C MET A 94 7.97 -28.26 -31.66
N GLN A 95 9.16 -27.81 -31.26
CA GLN A 95 10.39 -28.01 -32.03
C GLN A 95 10.70 -29.51 -32.16
N ALA A 96 10.55 -30.33 -31.10
CA ALA A 96 10.73 -31.75 -31.13
C ALA A 96 9.73 -32.44 -32.09
N SER A 97 8.45 -32.00 -32.01
CA SER A 97 7.38 -32.56 -32.87
C SER A 97 7.51 -32.17 -34.36
N GLY A 98 8.12 -30.99 -34.65
CA GLY A 98 8.37 -30.48 -36.01
C GLY A 98 9.57 -31.12 -36.70
N THR A 99 10.37 -31.97 -36.03
CA THR A 99 11.50 -32.65 -36.67
C THR A 99 11.06 -33.72 -37.65
N ALA A 100 11.78 -33.90 -38.78
CA ALA A 100 11.48 -34.88 -39.76
C ALA A 100 11.50 -36.33 -39.21
N THR A 101 12.25 -36.55 -38.15
CA THR A 101 12.43 -37.88 -37.51
C THR A 101 11.38 -38.18 -36.45
N ALA A 102 10.55 -37.22 -36.01
CA ALA A 102 9.55 -37.42 -34.99
C ALA A 102 8.51 -38.47 -35.43
N GLY A 103 8.32 -39.52 -34.64
CA GLY A 103 7.33 -40.56 -34.88
C GLY A 103 5.92 -40.16 -34.41
N LYS A 104 4.87 -40.85 -34.86
CA LYS A 104 3.48 -40.59 -34.49
C LYS A 104 3.25 -40.68 -32.98
N GLU A 105 3.82 -41.66 -32.31
CA GLU A 105 3.70 -41.84 -30.85
C GLU A 105 4.39 -40.72 -30.08
N GLU A 106 5.52 -40.20 -30.60
CA GLU A 106 6.24 -39.10 -30.00
C GLU A 106 5.45 -37.79 -30.12
N ILE A 107 4.87 -37.52 -31.31
CA ILE A 107 4.01 -36.33 -31.52
C ILE A 107 2.79 -36.38 -30.59
N LYS A 108 2.17 -37.56 -30.45
CA LYS A 108 1.04 -37.74 -29.53
C LYS A 108 1.43 -37.53 -28.05
N ALA A 109 2.60 -38.03 -27.63
CA ALA A 109 3.12 -37.81 -26.29
C ALA A 109 3.38 -36.31 -26.05
N ASN A 110 4.04 -35.63 -27.01
CA ASN A 110 4.30 -34.20 -26.96
C ASN A 110 3.01 -33.37 -26.94
N LYS A 111 1.98 -33.76 -27.73
CA LYS A 111 0.65 -33.14 -27.69
C LYS A 111 0.04 -33.19 -26.29
N ASN A 112 0.06 -34.34 -25.63
CA ASN A 112 -0.47 -34.50 -24.30
C ASN A 112 0.28 -33.60 -23.29
N GLU A 113 1.60 -33.53 -23.40
CA GLU A 113 2.43 -32.62 -22.54
C GLU A 113 2.13 -31.15 -22.82
N ILE A 114 2.00 -30.75 -24.09
CA ILE A 114 1.62 -29.37 -24.48
C ILE A 114 0.25 -29.03 -23.90
N GLN A 115 -0.71 -29.89 -23.89
CA GLN A 115 -2.03 -29.68 -23.28
C GLN A 115 -1.90 -29.40 -21.76
N GLN A 116 -1.05 -30.18 -21.05
CA GLN A 116 -0.80 -29.93 -19.63
C GLN A 116 -0.11 -28.60 -19.37
N GLU A 117 0.86 -28.23 -20.22
CA GLU A 117 1.51 -26.93 -20.13
C GLU A 117 0.55 -25.76 -20.40
N LEU A 118 -0.39 -25.92 -21.35
CA LEU A 118 -1.44 -24.92 -21.61
C LEU A 118 -2.39 -24.76 -20.40
N ARG A 119 -2.75 -25.88 -19.74
CA ARG A 119 -3.51 -25.80 -18.49
C ARG A 119 -2.71 -25.12 -17.39
N SER A 120 -1.41 -25.36 -17.31
CA SER A 120 -0.51 -24.69 -16.37
C SER A 120 -0.41 -23.18 -16.63
N VAL A 121 -0.36 -22.77 -17.91
CA VAL A 121 -0.43 -21.35 -18.32
C VAL A 121 -1.71 -20.70 -17.81
N VAL A 122 -2.87 -21.34 -18.05
CA VAL A 122 -4.17 -20.82 -17.60
C VAL A 122 -4.25 -20.78 -16.08
N ALA A 123 -3.74 -21.80 -15.39
CA ALA A 123 -3.69 -21.83 -13.93
C ALA A 123 -2.81 -20.68 -13.37
N ALA A 124 -1.66 -20.43 -13.98
CA ALA A 124 -0.78 -19.32 -13.61
C ALA A 124 -1.43 -17.96 -13.88
N LEU A 125 -2.11 -17.79 -15.03
CA LEU A 125 -2.86 -16.57 -15.35
C LEU A 125 -4.10 -16.38 -14.44
N ASN A 126 -4.61 -17.43 -13.83
CA ASN A 126 -5.68 -17.38 -12.81
C ASN A 126 -5.13 -17.31 -11.39
N THR A 127 -3.91 -16.81 -11.21
CA THR A 127 -3.35 -16.60 -9.87
C THR A 127 -4.21 -15.64 -9.06
N ASN A 128 -4.41 -16.01 -7.79
CA ASN A 128 -5.22 -15.25 -6.85
C ASN A 128 -4.33 -14.63 -5.76
N PHE A 129 -4.60 -13.39 -5.39
CA PHE A 129 -4.00 -12.68 -4.28
C PHE A 129 -5.10 -12.14 -3.37
N ASP A 130 -5.13 -12.56 -2.12
CA ASP A 130 -6.12 -12.18 -1.10
C ASP A 130 -7.58 -12.31 -1.59
N GLY A 131 -7.89 -13.45 -2.24
CA GLY A 131 -9.22 -13.73 -2.77
C GLY A 131 -9.58 -13.02 -4.08
N ARG A 132 -8.64 -12.32 -4.71
CA ARG A 132 -8.84 -11.57 -5.95
C ARG A 132 -7.90 -12.04 -7.04
N TYR A 133 -8.43 -12.20 -8.26
CA TYR A 133 -7.62 -12.58 -9.42
C TYR A 133 -6.81 -11.40 -9.96
N VAL A 134 -5.51 -11.63 -10.15
CA VAL A 134 -4.55 -10.54 -10.43
C VAL A 134 -4.57 -10.05 -11.89
N PHE A 135 -5.17 -10.80 -12.81
CA PHE A 135 -5.27 -10.46 -14.23
C PHE A 135 -6.72 -10.34 -14.73
N ALA A 136 -7.67 -10.11 -13.84
CA ALA A 136 -9.10 -10.03 -14.18
C ALA A 136 -9.58 -8.61 -14.52
N GLY A 137 -8.67 -7.62 -14.58
CA GLY A 137 -9.03 -6.22 -14.70
C GLY A 137 -9.68 -5.71 -13.42
N GLN A 138 -10.86 -5.10 -13.52
CA GLN A 138 -11.63 -4.63 -12.37
C GLN A 138 -12.56 -5.71 -11.79
N ALA A 139 -12.90 -6.76 -12.55
CA ALA A 139 -13.77 -7.87 -12.12
C ALA A 139 -12.99 -8.97 -11.39
N THR A 140 -12.34 -8.63 -10.29
CA THR A 140 -11.36 -9.47 -9.58
C THR A 140 -11.94 -10.66 -8.82
N ASP A 141 -13.24 -10.84 -8.79
CA ASP A 141 -13.98 -11.87 -8.05
C ASP A 141 -14.16 -13.20 -8.81
N LYS A 142 -13.90 -13.21 -10.14
CA LYS A 142 -14.06 -14.38 -11.00
C LYS A 142 -12.77 -14.70 -11.73
N ALA A 143 -12.55 -16.00 -11.98
CA ALA A 143 -11.41 -16.45 -12.77
C ALA A 143 -11.48 -15.85 -14.18
N PRO A 144 -10.44 -15.09 -14.61
CA PRO A 144 -10.47 -14.38 -15.89
C PRO A 144 -10.21 -15.28 -17.09
N TYR A 145 -9.53 -16.41 -16.93
CA TYR A 145 -9.18 -17.30 -18.05
C TYR A 145 -9.84 -18.65 -17.90
N GLU A 146 -10.35 -19.15 -18.99
CA GLU A 146 -11.00 -20.46 -19.08
C GLU A 146 -10.42 -21.27 -20.24
N VAL A 147 -10.15 -22.53 -19.99
CA VAL A 147 -9.73 -23.48 -21.04
C VAL A 147 -10.98 -23.97 -21.74
N ILE A 148 -11.04 -23.85 -23.06
CA ILE A 148 -12.10 -24.44 -23.87
C ILE A 148 -11.65 -25.82 -24.25
N GLU A 149 -12.41 -26.84 -23.85
CA GLU A 149 -12.15 -28.26 -24.13
C GLU A 149 -13.23 -28.82 -25.07
N ASP A 150 -12.86 -29.80 -25.87
CA ASP A 150 -13.82 -30.56 -26.69
C ASP A 150 -14.47 -31.68 -25.87
N ASP A 151 -15.37 -32.43 -26.51
CA ASP A 151 -16.08 -33.59 -25.88
C ASP A 151 -15.12 -34.70 -25.41
N ASN A 152 -13.87 -34.72 -25.90
CA ASN A 152 -12.84 -35.68 -25.53
C ASN A 152 -11.92 -35.19 -24.42
N GLY A 153 -12.08 -33.92 -23.93
CA GLY A 153 -11.25 -33.29 -22.95
C GLY A 153 -9.94 -32.74 -23.52
N GLU A 154 -9.85 -32.55 -24.83
CA GLU A 154 -8.71 -31.91 -25.48
C GLU A 154 -8.85 -30.39 -25.45
N VAL A 155 -7.75 -29.68 -25.18
CA VAL A 155 -7.72 -28.21 -25.18
C VAL A 155 -7.85 -27.71 -26.63
N ILE A 156 -8.93 -26.98 -26.92
CA ILE A 156 -9.19 -26.38 -28.24
C ILE A 156 -9.01 -24.85 -28.24
N GLY A 157 -8.91 -24.21 -27.08
CA GLY A 157 -8.71 -22.76 -27.00
C GLY A 157 -8.62 -22.25 -25.58
N ILE A 158 -8.37 -20.95 -25.44
CA ILE A 158 -8.34 -20.23 -24.16
C ILE A 158 -9.20 -18.98 -24.32
N GLN A 159 -10.17 -18.78 -23.40
CA GLN A 159 -11.04 -17.62 -23.39
C GLN A 159 -10.69 -16.70 -22.24
N TYR A 160 -10.75 -15.38 -22.48
CA TYR A 160 -10.65 -14.36 -21.47
C TYR A 160 -12.02 -13.77 -21.16
N ASN A 161 -12.43 -13.81 -19.88
CA ASN A 161 -13.73 -13.36 -19.38
C ASN A 161 -13.60 -12.16 -18.42
N GLY A 162 -12.42 -11.56 -18.31
CA GLY A 162 -12.17 -10.39 -17.47
C GLY A 162 -12.52 -9.06 -18.15
N THR A 163 -12.23 -7.97 -17.49
CA THR A 163 -12.38 -6.60 -18.04
C THR A 163 -11.03 -6.08 -18.57
N SER A 164 -11.09 -5.14 -19.52
CA SER A 164 -9.90 -4.53 -20.13
C SER A 164 -9.41 -3.26 -19.44
N ASP A 165 -9.85 -3.01 -18.23
CA ASP A 165 -9.47 -1.83 -17.47
C ASP A 165 -8.45 -2.18 -16.37
N ASP A 166 -7.40 -1.36 -16.25
CA ASP A 166 -6.43 -1.45 -15.18
C ASP A 166 -7.01 -0.94 -13.85
N LEU A 167 -6.54 -1.47 -12.71
CA LEU A 167 -6.99 -1.12 -11.38
C LEU A 167 -6.21 0.10 -10.85
N PRO A 168 -6.85 1.28 -10.68
CA PRO A 168 -6.18 2.45 -10.11
C PRO A 168 -6.00 2.28 -8.59
N ARG A 169 -4.82 2.65 -8.08
CA ARG A 169 -4.48 2.71 -6.66
C ARG A 169 -3.98 4.09 -6.29
N GLU A 170 -4.55 4.69 -5.27
CA GLU A 170 -4.10 5.98 -4.76
C GLU A 170 -2.91 5.78 -3.82
N ILE A 171 -1.77 6.41 -4.15
CA ILE A 171 -0.51 6.28 -3.42
C ILE A 171 -0.10 7.55 -2.67
N ALA A 172 -0.78 8.66 -2.93
CA ALA A 172 -0.69 9.93 -2.22
C ALA A 172 -1.92 10.76 -2.57
N ASP A 173 -2.18 11.85 -1.85
CA ASP A 173 -3.35 12.72 -2.07
C ASP A 173 -3.41 13.20 -3.52
N GLY A 174 -4.42 12.72 -4.27
CA GLY A 174 -4.59 13.00 -5.70
C GLY A 174 -3.59 12.33 -6.66
N VAL A 175 -2.74 11.42 -6.19
CA VAL A 175 -1.78 10.68 -7.04
C VAL A 175 -2.16 9.21 -7.13
N THR A 176 -2.52 8.76 -8.35
CA THR A 176 -2.87 7.37 -8.63
C THR A 176 -1.80 6.65 -9.44
N VAL A 177 -1.68 5.36 -9.23
CA VAL A 177 -0.91 4.42 -10.06
C VAL A 177 -1.86 3.34 -10.54
N ASN A 178 -1.87 3.07 -11.84
CA ASN A 178 -2.64 1.96 -12.38
C ASN A 178 -1.82 0.68 -12.25
N LEU A 179 -2.37 -0.32 -11.60
CA LEU A 179 -1.82 -1.68 -11.60
C LEU A 179 -2.16 -2.36 -12.93
N VAL A 180 -1.23 -3.13 -13.46
CA VAL A 180 -1.40 -3.85 -14.74
C VAL A 180 -2.31 -5.06 -14.51
N THR A 181 -3.62 -4.85 -14.48
CA THR A 181 -4.60 -5.92 -14.21
C THR A 181 -5.37 -6.36 -15.46
N ASP A 182 -5.25 -5.63 -16.55
CA ASP A 182 -5.87 -5.95 -17.83
C ASP A 182 -5.27 -7.22 -18.45
N GLY A 183 -5.90 -8.36 -18.22
CA GLY A 183 -5.49 -9.67 -18.76
C GLY A 183 -5.70 -9.80 -20.26
N SER A 184 -6.50 -8.94 -20.90
CA SER A 184 -6.67 -8.97 -22.36
C SER A 184 -5.36 -8.69 -23.09
N LYS A 185 -4.47 -7.91 -22.50
CA LYS A 185 -3.11 -7.64 -23.01
C LYS A 185 -2.22 -8.89 -23.05
N MET A 186 -2.49 -9.85 -22.18
CA MET A 186 -1.79 -11.15 -22.13
C MET A 186 -2.26 -12.08 -23.26
N MET A 187 -3.52 -11.89 -23.72
CA MET A 187 -4.11 -12.72 -24.79
C MET A 187 -3.70 -12.33 -26.20
N ALA A 188 -3.07 -11.15 -26.38
CA ALA A 188 -2.78 -10.64 -27.70
C ALA A 188 -1.38 -10.02 -27.77
N ALA A 189 -0.61 -10.40 -28.77
CA ALA A 189 0.68 -9.83 -29.16
C ALA A 189 0.52 -9.14 -30.52
N GLY A 190 -0.04 -7.90 -30.54
CA GLY A 190 -0.44 -7.23 -31.76
C GLY A 190 -1.63 -7.92 -32.44
N GLU A 191 -1.43 -8.43 -33.65
CA GLU A 191 -2.45 -9.18 -34.39
C GLU A 191 -2.57 -10.66 -33.93
N GLU A 192 -1.53 -11.21 -33.27
CA GLU A 192 -1.52 -12.58 -32.77
C GLU A 192 -2.32 -12.69 -31.48
N LYS A 193 -3.22 -13.70 -31.44
CA LYS A 193 -4.02 -14.02 -30.26
C LYS A 193 -3.64 -15.39 -29.74
N LEU A 194 -3.53 -15.51 -28.41
CA LEU A 194 -3.22 -16.77 -27.74
C LEU A 194 -4.28 -17.85 -28.07
N ASP A 195 -5.57 -17.49 -28.11
CA ASP A 195 -6.65 -18.41 -28.46
C ASP A 195 -6.50 -18.99 -29.87
N THR A 196 -6.24 -18.12 -30.88
CA THR A 196 -6.02 -18.57 -32.27
C THR A 196 -4.74 -19.39 -32.41
N PHE A 197 -3.69 -19.01 -31.70
CA PHE A 197 -2.45 -19.81 -31.68
C PHE A 197 -2.69 -21.21 -31.11
N VAL A 198 -3.43 -21.35 -29.98
CA VAL A 198 -3.72 -22.65 -29.37
C VAL A 198 -4.55 -23.53 -30.32
N LYS A 199 -5.56 -22.96 -30.99
CA LYS A 199 -6.37 -23.67 -31.98
C LYS A 199 -5.53 -24.22 -33.13
N ASP A 200 -4.69 -23.35 -33.72
CA ASP A 200 -3.85 -23.73 -34.85
C ASP A 200 -2.76 -24.73 -34.44
N LEU A 201 -2.21 -24.58 -33.22
CA LEU A 201 -1.24 -25.52 -32.66
C LEU A 201 -1.86 -26.93 -32.47
N MET A 202 -3.06 -27.02 -31.90
CA MET A 202 -3.73 -28.28 -31.70
C MET A 202 -4.14 -28.93 -33.02
N ALA A 203 -4.60 -28.15 -34.00
CA ALA A 203 -4.86 -28.62 -35.33
C ALA A 203 -3.59 -29.19 -36.01
N ALA A 204 -2.49 -28.46 -35.95
CA ALA A 204 -1.21 -28.90 -36.52
C ALA A 204 -0.63 -30.12 -35.84
N LEU A 205 -0.84 -30.32 -34.53
CA LEU A 205 -0.44 -31.52 -33.78
C LEU A 205 -1.30 -32.74 -34.15
N ASN A 206 -2.59 -32.54 -34.43
CA ASN A 206 -3.51 -33.59 -34.90
C ASN A 206 -3.19 -33.98 -36.35
N GLU A 207 -2.94 -33.02 -37.23
CA GLU A 207 -2.55 -33.21 -38.60
C GLU A 207 -1.11 -33.72 -38.77
N GLY A 208 -0.25 -33.41 -37.80
CA GLY A 208 1.18 -33.81 -37.76
C GLY A 208 1.36 -35.32 -37.73
N GLU A 209 0.32 -36.10 -37.36
CA GLU A 209 0.29 -37.55 -37.59
C GLU A 209 0.32 -37.88 -39.10
N ASP A 210 -0.16 -36.99 -39.98
CA ASP A 210 -0.31 -37.22 -41.42
C ASP A 210 0.54 -36.31 -42.34
N GLY A 211 1.34 -35.35 -41.82
CA GLY A 211 2.30 -34.66 -42.71
C GLY A 211 2.54 -33.19 -42.55
N ASN A 212 1.98 -32.47 -41.54
CA ASN A 212 2.11 -30.99 -41.48
C ASN A 212 3.17 -30.47 -40.47
N LYS A 213 4.34 -31.14 -40.43
CA LYS A 213 5.48 -30.83 -39.56
C LYS A 213 6.08 -29.47 -39.85
N ASP A 214 5.94 -28.97 -41.08
CA ASP A 214 6.47 -27.67 -41.55
C ASP A 214 5.78 -26.51 -40.85
N GLN A 215 4.53 -26.62 -40.46
CA GLN A 215 3.83 -25.59 -39.68
C GLN A 215 4.33 -25.51 -38.24
N LEU A 216 4.61 -26.66 -37.61
CA LEU A 216 5.12 -26.74 -36.23
C LEU A 216 6.53 -26.18 -36.11
N SER A 217 7.36 -26.32 -37.13
CA SER A 217 8.75 -25.79 -37.16
C SER A 217 8.88 -24.42 -37.80
N GLY A 218 7.85 -23.93 -38.47
CA GLY A 218 7.84 -22.64 -39.21
C GLY A 218 6.98 -21.57 -38.54
N SER A 219 5.79 -21.35 -39.11
CA SER A 219 4.92 -20.21 -38.73
C SER A 219 4.48 -20.21 -37.29
N LEU A 220 4.17 -21.38 -36.71
CA LEU A 220 3.76 -21.50 -35.31
C LEU A 220 4.90 -21.19 -34.34
N MET A 221 6.17 -21.47 -34.74
CA MET A 221 7.35 -21.13 -33.94
C MET A 221 7.56 -19.62 -33.84
N GLU A 222 7.35 -18.88 -34.92
CA GLU A 222 7.42 -17.41 -34.91
C GLU A 222 6.30 -16.80 -34.04
N ARG A 223 5.11 -17.41 -34.08
CA ARG A 223 3.95 -16.96 -33.30
C ARG A 223 4.14 -17.18 -31.79
N ILE A 224 4.66 -18.34 -31.36
CA ILE A 224 4.97 -18.59 -29.96
C ILE A 224 6.06 -17.66 -29.43
N ASP A 225 7.07 -17.34 -30.28
CA ASP A 225 8.12 -16.37 -29.90
C ASP A 225 7.54 -14.96 -29.70
N LYS A 226 6.60 -14.51 -30.55
CA LYS A 226 5.87 -13.24 -30.38
C LYS A 226 5.04 -13.22 -29.11
N LEU A 227 4.28 -14.30 -28.84
CA LEU A 227 3.49 -14.39 -27.61
C LEU A 227 4.37 -14.44 -26.36
N SER A 228 5.48 -15.18 -26.40
CA SER A 228 6.44 -15.22 -25.29
C SER A 228 7.06 -13.85 -25.02
N SER A 229 7.41 -13.11 -26.08
CA SER A 229 7.90 -11.71 -25.94
C SER A 229 6.86 -10.81 -25.31
N ASN A 230 5.58 -10.95 -25.67
CA ASN A 230 4.50 -10.17 -25.07
C ASN A 230 4.38 -10.43 -23.55
N PHE A 231 4.53 -11.67 -23.09
CA PHE A 231 4.55 -11.95 -21.63
C PHE A 231 5.74 -11.29 -20.94
N VAL A 232 6.93 -11.29 -21.58
CA VAL A 232 8.13 -10.61 -21.06
C VAL A 232 7.94 -9.09 -21.02
N ASP A 233 7.32 -8.50 -22.03
CA ASP A 233 7.03 -7.06 -22.10
C ASP A 233 6.05 -6.65 -20.99
N ASN A 234 4.98 -7.42 -20.78
CA ASN A 234 4.04 -7.19 -19.70
C ASN A 234 4.70 -7.35 -18.31
N ARG A 235 5.58 -8.36 -18.16
CA ARG A 235 6.39 -8.54 -16.95
C ARG A 235 7.30 -7.35 -16.69
N THR A 236 7.92 -6.81 -17.72
CA THR A 236 8.75 -5.59 -17.64
C THR A 236 7.93 -4.38 -17.21
N HIS A 237 6.71 -4.24 -17.74
CA HIS A 237 5.79 -3.18 -17.36
C HIS A 237 5.35 -3.30 -15.88
N ILE A 238 5.01 -4.50 -15.42
CA ILE A 238 4.71 -4.78 -14.01
C ILE A 238 5.90 -4.43 -13.12
N GLY A 239 7.12 -4.81 -13.53
CA GLY A 239 8.36 -4.46 -12.83
C GLY A 239 8.58 -2.94 -12.73
N ALA A 240 8.28 -2.19 -13.77
CA ALA A 240 8.36 -0.74 -13.76
C ALA A 240 7.35 -0.11 -12.80
N VAL A 241 6.11 -0.62 -12.77
CA VAL A 241 5.08 -0.20 -11.80
C VAL A 241 5.51 -0.54 -10.37
N ALA A 242 6.04 -1.74 -10.12
CA ALA A 242 6.55 -2.15 -8.82
C ALA A 242 7.70 -1.24 -8.33
N ASN A 243 8.61 -0.86 -9.21
CA ASN A 243 9.69 0.08 -8.87
C ASN A 243 9.15 1.49 -8.55
N ARG A 244 8.13 1.96 -9.28
CA ARG A 244 7.45 3.22 -8.97
C ARG A 244 6.77 3.17 -7.60
N LEU A 245 6.14 2.06 -7.25
CA LEU A 245 5.51 1.83 -5.94
C LEU A 245 6.56 1.82 -4.82
N LYS A 246 7.69 1.14 -4.99
CA LYS A 246 8.82 1.15 -4.03
C LYS A 246 9.38 2.55 -3.80
N ALA A 247 9.50 3.35 -4.86
CA ALA A 247 9.91 4.75 -4.74
C ALA A 247 8.86 5.60 -3.99
N ALA A 248 7.56 5.31 -4.18
CA ALA A 248 6.49 5.94 -3.44
C ALA A 248 6.50 5.53 -1.96
N GLU A 249 6.77 4.26 -1.64
CA GLU A 249 6.93 3.75 -0.27
C GLU A 249 8.04 4.51 0.47
N ALA A 250 9.23 4.61 -0.13
CA ALA A 250 10.36 5.33 0.47
C ALA A 250 10.06 6.81 0.71
N ARG A 251 9.35 7.47 -0.21
CA ARG A 251 8.90 8.85 -0.05
C ARG A 251 7.87 8.98 1.06
N ASN A 252 6.87 8.10 1.11
CA ASN A 252 5.84 8.06 2.13
C ASN A 252 6.46 7.89 3.55
N GLU A 253 7.47 7.04 3.69
CA GLU A 253 8.19 6.86 4.96
C GLU A 253 8.97 8.13 5.36
N THR A 254 9.62 8.79 4.41
CA THR A 254 10.30 10.09 4.66
C THR A 254 9.31 11.17 5.09
N GLU A 255 8.16 11.26 4.43
CA GLU A 255 7.09 12.20 4.79
C GLU A 255 6.53 11.90 6.20
N LYS A 256 6.30 10.63 6.53
CA LYS A 256 5.88 10.19 7.86
C LYS A 256 6.87 10.64 8.93
N LEU A 257 8.18 10.42 8.70
CA LEU A 257 9.21 10.83 9.64
C LEU A 257 9.21 12.35 9.86
N SER A 258 9.15 13.14 8.78
CA SER A 258 9.08 14.60 8.84
C SER A 258 7.82 15.10 9.56
N MET A 259 6.66 14.51 9.28
CA MET A 259 5.41 14.86 9.98
C MET A 259 5.45 14.48 11.46
N THR A 260 6.02 13.32 11.80
CA THR A 260 6.17 12.85 13.18
C THR A 260 7.10 13.79 13.96
N GLN A 261 8.24 14.19 13.37
CA GLN A 261 9.13 15.16 13.97
C GLN A 261 8.44 16.51 14.18
N SER A 262 7.72 17.00 13.15
CA SER A 262 6.97 18.26 13.26
C SER A 262 5.84 18.19 14.29
N LEU A 263 5.24 17.01 14.49
CA LEU A 263 4.24 16.80 15.52
C LEU A 263 4.89 16.82 16.91
N SER A 264 5.99 16.11 17.11
CA SER A 264 6.74 16.08 18.38
C SER A 264 7.22 17.48 18.79
N GLU A 265 7.81 18.25 17.86
CA GLU A 265 8.24 19.64 18.11
C GLU A 265 7.11 20.58 18.56
N ARG A 266 5.86 20.25 18.26
CA ARG A 266 4.69 21.07 18.62
C ARG A 266 3.87 20.53 19.78
N GLN A 267 3.88 19.23 19.96
CA GLN A 267 3.04 18.56 20.92
C GLN A 267 3.78 18.24 22.20
N ASP A 268 5.04 17.82 22.10
CA ASP A 268 5.79 17.30 23.23
C ASP A 268 6.42 18.43 24.04
N VAL A 269 6.52 18.22 25.34
CA VAL A 269 7.08 19.16 26.31
C VAL A 269 8.56 18.85 26.54
N ASP A 270 9.40 19.89 26.58
CA ASP A 270 10.72 19.76 27.20
C ASP A 270 10.54 19.60 28.72
N VAL A 271 10.68 18.37 29.18
CA VAL A 271 10.47 17.99 30.58
C VAL A 271 11.40 18.74 31.52
N ALA A 272 12.65 19.02 31.11
CA ALA A 272 13.61 19.68 31.94
C ALA A 272 13.23 21.18 32.15
N GLU A 273 12.86 21.86 31.07
CA GLU A 273 12.42 23.27 31.12
C GLU A 273 11.11 23.37 31.90
N LYS A 274 10.12 22.55 31.64
CA LYS A 274 8.83 22.59 32.35
C LYS A 274 8.94 22.22 33.80
N TYR A 275 9.83 21.32 34.18
CA TYR A 275 10.07 20.97 35.57
C TYR A 275 10.67 22.20 36.32
N MET A 276 11.61 22.92 35.71
CA MET A 276 12.14 24.16 36.31
C MET A 276 11.05 25.23 36.42
N GLU A 277 10.19 25.36 35.40
CA GLU A 277 9.05 26.27 35.44
C GLU A 277 8.08 25.90 36.59
N TYR A 278 7.75 24.59 36.72
CA TYR A 278 6.92 24.10 37.82
C TYR A 278 7.51 24.42 39.20
N GLN A 279 8.81 24.21 39.40
CA GLN A 279 9.48 24.51 40.68
C GLN A 279 9.42 26.01 41.01
N ASN A 280 9.66 26.87 40.02
CA ASN A 280 9.57 28.33 40.18
C ASN A 280 8.13 28.77 40.50
N GLN A 281 7.14 28.21 39.82
CA GLN A 281 5.73 28.53 40.08
C GLN A 281 5.27 28.01 41.45
N MET A 282 5.73 26.81 41.86
CA MET A 282 5.44 26.25 43.18
C MET A 282 6.07 27.09 44.29
N LEU A 283 7.30 27.59 44.10
CA LEU A 283 7.96 28.51 45.02
C LEU A 283 7.17 29.84 45.12
N ALA A 284 6.77 30.41 44.00
CA ALA A 284 5.95 31.65 43.98
C ALA A 284 4.60 31.45 44.70
N TYR A 285 3.95 30.28 44.49
CA TYR A 285 2.72 29.96 45.20
C TYR A 285 2.92 29.83 46.70
N LYS A 286 3.96 29.11 47.19
CA LYS A 286 4.32 28.97 48.60
C LYS A 286 4.65 30.29 49.24
N THR A 287 5.46 31.16 48.56
CA THR A 287 5.81 32.50 49.08
C THR A 287 4.58 33.39 49.14
N THR A 288 3.69 33.37 48.15
CA THR A 288 2.42 34.10 48.20
C THR A 288 1.56 33.69 49.41
N MET A 289 1.45 32.39 49.68
CA MET A 289 0.75 31.88 50.87
C MET A 289 1.38 32.39 52.17
N ALA A 290 2.72 32.34 52.29
CA ALA A 290 3.44 32.82 53.49
C ALA A 290 3.26 34.33 53.67
N MET A 291 3.28 35.12 52.61
CA MET A 291 2.99 36.56 52.69
C MET A 291 1.54 36.86 53.12
N GLY A 292 0.58 36.03 52.67
CA GLY A 292 -0.82 36.14 53.06
C GLY A 292 -1.06 36.00 54.58
N THR A 293 -0.35 35.08 55.20
CA THR A 293 -0.44 34.90 56.67
C THR A 293 0.06 36.07 57.44
N GLN A 294 1.10 36.78 56.95
CA GLN A 294 1.62 38.03 57.54
C GLN A 294 0.63 39.19 57.36
N ILE A 295 0.02 39.35 56.20
CA ILE A 295 -0.97 40.40 55.92
C ILE A 295 -2.22 40.19 56.83
N MET A 296 -2.62 38.97 57.09
CA MET A 296 -3.76 38.69 57.99
C MET A 296 -3.44 38.93 59.46
N GLN A 297 -2.22 38.72 59.90
CA GLN A 297 -1.82 38.96 61.29
C GLN A 297 -1.77 40.45 61.65
N THR A 298 -1.34 41.32 60.77
CA THR A 298 -1.32 42.76 61.01
C THR A 298 -2.69 43.42 61.17
N THR A 299 -3.73 42.85 60.59
CA THR A 299 -5.12 43.34 60.73
C THR A 299 -5.78 43.01 62.05
N ILE A 300 -5.36 41.94 62.73
CA ILE A 300 -5.92 41.52 64.02
C ILE A 300 -5.26 42.33 65.18
N LEU A 301 -3.96 42.58 65.08
CA LEU A 301 -3.23 43.37 66.11
C LEU A 301 -3.55 44.85 66.13
N ASP A 302 -3.89 45.48 64.99
CA ASP A 302 -4.30 46.87 64.89
C ASP A 302 -5.74 47.12 65.40
N TYR A 303 -6.55 46.07 65.65
CA TYR A 303 -7.91 46.21 66.15
C TYR A 303 -8.00 46.10 67.68
N VAL A 304 -6.95 45.63 68.33
CA VAL A 304 -6.92 45.39 69.80
C VAL A 304 -6.17 46.55 70.52
N ARG A 305 -5.71 47.52 69.78
CA ARG A 305 -5.09 48.73 70.29
C ARG A 305 -5.95 49.99 69.98
#